data_a6fc15391385b89daa548f6a4367e348
#
_entry.id   a6fc15391385b89daa548f6a4367e348
#
_cell.length_a   1.000
_cell.length_b   1.000
_cell.length_c   1.000
_cell.angle_alpha   90.00
_cell.angle_beta   90.00
_cell.angle_gamma   90.00
#
_symmetry.space_group_name_H-M   'P 1'
#
loop_
_entity.id
_entity.type
_entity.pdbx_description
1 polymer ?
#
loop_
_entity_poly.entity_id
_entity_poly.type
_entity_poly.pdbx_seq_one_letter_code
_entity_poly.pdbx_strand_id
1 'polypeptide(L)'
;MKVSADRIKEIEAELHDLESRRQELLAEMREIRSEENSPELPLGRGTPGTNEEKIDLFLSLFGARRSVYPKLWINLRKGSKGYSPACSNEWVHGVCEKPRVKCSDCPNQNFPPLDHSAIHSHLIGRHTIGTYAIREDDSCIFLAADFDGDGWMQDIEA
;
A
#
# COMPACT_ATOMS: atom_id res chain seq x y z
N MET A 1 -44.86 21.39 -21.99
CA MET A 1 -44.11 21.35 -20.73
C MET A 1 -44.24 20.04 -19.93
N LYS A 2 -45.35 19.27 -20.02
CA LYS A 2 -45.49 17.96 -19.31
C LYS A 2 -44.51 16.88 -19.84
N VAL A 3 -44.29 16.78 -21.14
CA VAL A 3 -43.45 15.77 -21.79
C VAL A 3 -41.99 15.82 -21.30
N SER A 4 -41.50 17.01 -20.94
CA SER A 4 -40.10 17.17 -20.40
C SER A 4 -39.92 16.65 -18.97
N ALA A 5 -40.95 16.77 -18.11
CA ALA A 5 -40.89 16.31 -16.73
C ALA A 5 -41.00 14.77 -16.64
N ASP A 6 -41.84 14.17 -17.47
CA ASP A 6 -41.96 12.70 -17.52
C ASP A 6 -40.67 12.05 -18.05
N ARG A 7 -40.06 12.68 -19.06
CA ARG A 7 -38.76 12.19 -19.60
C ARG A 7 -37.62 12.31 -18.59
N ILE A 8 -37.63 13.35 -17.75
CA ILE A 8 -36.64 13.49 -16.65
C ILE A 8 -36.81 12.36 -15.67
N LYS A 9 -38.02 12.03 -15.25
CA LYS A 9 -38.24 10.92 -14.30
C LYS A 9 -37.86 9.55 -14.88
N GLU A 10 -38.08 9.32 -16.17
CA GLU A 10 -37.59 8.10 -16.82
C GLU A 10 -36.08 8.01 -16.80
N ILE A 11 -35.36 9.10 -17.09
CA ILE A 11 -33.90 9.14 -17.04
C ILE A 11 -33.40 8.94 -15.60
N GLU A 12 -34.05 9.56 -14.61
CA GLU A 12 -33.70 9.37 -13.19
C GLU A 12 -33.86 7.91 -12.74
N ALA A 13 -34.92 7.25 -13.16
CA ALA A 13 -35.15 5.83 -12.89
C ALA A 13 -34.09 4.94 -13.57
N GLU A 14 -33.75 5.22 -14.81
CA GLU A 14 -32.74 4.50 -15.58
C GLU A 14 -31.33 4.68 -14.94
N LEU A 15 -30.99 5.89 -14.48
CA LEU A 15 -29.75 6.17 -13.75
C LEU A 15 -29.71 5.43 -12.43
N HIS A 16 -30.81 5.33 -11.70
CA HIS A 16 -30.88 4.57 -10.46
C HIS A 16 -30.67 3.07 -10.68
N ASP A 17 -31.28 2.51 -11.74
CA ASP A 17 -31.09 1.09 -12.10
C ASP A 17 -29.64 0.79 -12.50
N LEU A 18 -29.03 1.67 -13.29
CA LEU A 18 -27.61 1.57 -13.67
C LEU A 18 -26.68 1.63 -12.46
N GLU A 19 -26.94 2.50 -11.49
CA GLU A 19 -26.12 2.58 -10.27
C GLU A 19 -26.30 1.32 -9.41
N SER A 20 -27.51 0.77 -9.31
CA SER A 20 -27.76 -0.51 -8.63
C SER A 20 -27.00 -1.65 -9.30
N ARG A 21 -27.04 -1.72 -10.63
CA ARG A 21 -26.29 -2.73 -11.39
C ARG A 21 -24.79 -2.57 -11.25
N ARG A 22 -24.31 -1.34 -11.22
CA ARG A 22 -22.89 -1.04 -10.94
C ARG A 22 -22.46 -1.56 -9.57
N GLN A 23 -23.28 -1.38 -8.54
CA GLN A 23 -22.99 -1.87 -7.18
C GLN A 23 -22.93 -3.40 -7.13
N GLU A 24 -23.85 -4.09 -7.81
CA GLU A 24 -23.84 -5.55 -7.92
C GLU A 24 -22.53 -6.05 -8.57
N LEU A 25 -22.13 -5.47 -9.71
CA LEU A 25 -20.91 -5.85 -10.40
C LEU A 25 -19.64 -5.56 -9.58
N LEU A 26 -19.64 -4.48 -8.81
CA LEU A 26 -18.54 -4.18 -7.89
C LEU A 26 -18.46 -5.18 -6.73
N ALA A 27 -19.61 -5.67 -6.25
CA ALA A 27 -19.64 -6.71 -5.23
C ALA A 27 -19.12 -8.05 -5.80
N GLU A 28 -19.59 -8.45 -6.98
CA GLU A 28 -19.10 -9.66 -7.67
C GLU A 28 -17.59 -9.59 -7.96
N MET A 29 -17.09 -8.44 -8.43
CA MET A 29 -15.64 -8.22 -8.58
C MET A 29 -14.87 -8.37 -7.28
N ARG A 30 -15.43 -7.93 -6.14
CA ARG A 30 -14.78 -8.10 -4.83
C ARG A 30 -14.73 -9.56 -4.42
N GLU A 31 -15.79 -10.32 -4.65
CA GLU A 31 -15.83 -11.77 -4.37
C GLU A 31 -14.80 -12.51 -5.20
N ILE A 32 -14.76 -12.32 -6.52
CA ILE A 32 -13.77 -12.94 -7.42
C ILE A 32 -12.34 -12.58 -6.98
N ARG A 33 -12.08 -11.31 -6.68
CA ARG A 33 -10.76 -10.88 -6.19
C ARG A 33 -10.41 -11.45 -4.83
N SER A 34 -11.39 -11.68 -3.94
CA SER A 34 -11.14 -12.29 -2.63
C SER A 34 -10.81 -13.77 -2.76
N GLU A 35 -11.38 -14.46 -3.73
CA GLU A 35 -11.06 -15.87 -4.04
C GLU A 35 -9.66 -15.99 -4.69
N GLU A 36 -9.33 -15.12 -5.64
CA GLU A 36 -8.01 -15.11 -6.31
C GLU A 36 -6.87 -14.61 -5.41
N ASN A 37 -7.15 -13.68 -4.52
CA ASN A 37 -6.17 -13.04 -3.64
C ASN A 37 -6.38 -13.35 -2.16
N SER A 38 -7.19 -14.38 -1.82
CA SER A 38 -7.15 -14.88 -0.46
C SER A 38 -5.72 -15.34 -0.21
N PRO A 39 -4.85 -14.55 0.47
CA PRO A 39 -3.63 -15.12 0.95
C PRO A 39 -4.11 -16.23 1.87
N GLU A 40 -3.85 -17.49 1.57
CA GLU A 40 -3.78 -18.47 2.62
C GLU A 40 -2.80 -17.88 3.63
N LEU A 41 -3.33 -17.18 4.61
CA LEU A 41 -2.54 -16.73 5.76
C LEU A 41 -1.87 -18.01 6.25
N PRO A 42 -0.54 -18.08 6.29
CA PRO A 42 0.19 -19.29 6.66
C PRO A 42 0.07 -19.55 8.18
N LEU A 43 -1.12 -19.31 8.75
CA LEU A 43 -1.45 -19.56 10.16
C LEU A 43 -1.42 -21.04 10.55
N GLY A 44 -1.15 -21.93 9.58
CA GLY A 44 -0.94 -23.37 9.79
C GLY A 44 0.49 -23.86 9.56
N ARG A 45 1.39 -23.03 9.06
CA ARG A 45 2.81 -23.39 8.96
C ARG A 45 3.48 -23.03 10.27
N GLY A 46 4.22 -23.98 10.86
CA GLY A 46 5.01 -23.74 12.08
C GLY A 46 5.91 -22.52 11.97
N THR A 47 6.46 -22.07 13.07
CA THR A 47 7.38 -20.93 13.12
C THR A 47 8.47 -21.09 12.05
N PRO A 48 8.70 -20.08 11.17
CA PRO A 48 9.68 -20.17 10.10
C PRO A 48 11.08 -20.43 10.68
N GLY A 49 11.72 -21.51 10.21
CA GLY A 49 13.01 -21.96 10.71
C GLY A 49 14.21 -21.34 9.99
N THR A 50 14.06 -21.05 8.70
CA THR A 50 15.12 -20.48 7.86
C THR A 50 14.94 -18.99 7.64
N ASN A 51 16.00 -18.32 7.18
CA ASN A 51 15.92 -16.90 6.84
C ASN A 51 15.05 -16.65 5.62
N GLU A 52 15.07 -17.54 4.64
CA GLU A 52 14.23 -17.50 3.46
C GLU A 52 12.75 -17.56 3.85
N GLU A 53 12.36 -18.53 4.68
CA GLU A 53 10.99 -18.67 5.17
C GLU A 53 10.51 -17.43 5.94
N LYS A 54 11.39 -16.78 6.70
CA LYS A 54 11.07 -15.52 7.40
C LYS A 54 10.85 -14.38 6.43
N ILE A 55 11.68 -14.28 5.39
CA ILE A 55 11.54 -13.25 4.35
C ILE A 55 10.25 -13.47 3.56
N ASP A 56 9.96 -14.72 3.18
CA ASP A 56 8.73 -15.06 2.46
C ASP A 56 7.49 -14.75 3.28
N LEU A 57 7.49 -15.11 4.57
CA LEU A 57 6.41 -14.75 5.48
C LEU A 57 6.26 -13.22 5.58
N PHE A 58 7.35 -12.48 5.75
CA PHE A 58 7.32 -11.03 5.82
C PHE A 58 6.75 -10.41 4.54
N LEU A 59 7.18 -10.89 3.38
CA LEU A 59 6.68 -10.42 2.09
C LEU A 59 5.21 -10.78 1.85
N SER A 60 4.75 -11.92 2.34
CA SER A 60 3.34 -12.33 2.24
C SER A 60 2.42 -11.45 3.08
N LEU A 61 2.89 -11.01 4.25
CA LEU A 61 2.12 -10.17 5.17
C LEU A 61 2.14 -8.68 4.78
N PHE A 62 3.30 -8.16 4.37
CA PHE A 62 3.53 -6.72 4.22
C PHE A 62 3.93 -6.27 2.82
N GLY A 63 4.16 -7.18 1.89
CA GLY A 63 4.64 -6.87 0.54
C GLY A 63 3.55 -6.40 -0.41
N ALA A 64 2.68 -5.46 -0.01
CA ALA A 64 1.59 -4.98 -0.85
C ALA A 64 2.09 -4.31 -2.14
N ARG A 65 2.85 -3.24 -2.04
CA ARG A 65 3.48 -2.58 -3.19
C ARG A 65 4.91 -3.06 -3.35
N ARG A 66 5.20 -3.66 -4.51
CA ARG A 66 6.50 -4.28 -4.80
C ARG A 66 7.44 -3.40 -5.61
N SER A 67 6.92 -2.39 -6.31
CA SER A 67 7.69 -1.52 -7.22
C SER A 67 8.54 -0.48 -6.51
N VAL A 68 8.21 -0.13 -5.26
CA VAL A 68 8.90 0.87 -4.46
C VAL A 68 8.62 0.66 -2.97
N TYR A 69 9.56 1.02 -2.12
CA TYR A 69 9.39 1.01 -0.67
C TYR A 69 9.98 2.26 -0.03
N PRO A 70 9.44 2.72 1.13
CA PRO A 70 10.02 3.83 1.88
C PRO A 70 11.24 3.36 2.68
N LYS A 71 12.27 4.18 2.71
CA LYS A 71 13.50 3.98 3.48
C LYS A 71 13.66 5.09 4.51
N LEU A 72 14.01 4.71 5.76
CA LEU A 72 14.30 5.67 6.82
C LEU A 72 15.56 6.47 6.48
N TRP A 73 15.48 7.77 6.62
CA TRP A 73 16.61 8.68 6.63
C TRP A 73 16.71 9.38 8.00
N ILE A 74 17.93 9.69 8.43
CA ILE A 74 18.21 10.39 9.67
C ILE A 74 19.17 11.54 9.38
N ASN A 75 18.82 12.73 9.84
CA ASN A 75 19.68 13.91 9.81
C ASN A 75 20.18 14.19 11.22
N LEU A 76 21.36 13.72 11.54
CA LEU A 76 21.96 13.86 12.88
C LEU A 76 22.20 15.33 13.25
N ARG A 77 22.48 16.21 12.27
CA ARG A 77 22.73 17.63 12.55
C ARG A 77 21.48 18.38 13.00
N LYS A 78 20.32 18.02 12.45
CA LYS A 78 19.03 18.64 12.75
C LYS A 78 18.19 17.84 13.75
N GLY A 79 18.63 16.64 14.14
CA GLY A 79 17.85 15.74 14.99
C GLY A 79 16.56 15.26 14.35
N SER A 80 16.45 15.35 13.02
CA SER A 80 15.22 14.98 12.30
C SER A 80 15.38 13.63 11.60
N LYS A 81 14.26 12.90 11.50
CA LYS A 81 14.17 11.62 10.78
C LYS A 81 12.84 11.56 10.01
N GLY A 82 12.79 10.71 9.01
CA GLY A 82 11.58 10.49 8.22
C GLY A 82 11.79 9.39 7.19
N TYR A 83 10.77 9.16 6.40
CA TYR A 83 10.81 8.18 5.33
C TYR A 83 10.72 8.87 3.98
N SER A 84 11.43 8.35 3.00
CA SER A 84 11.34 8.75 1.60
C SER A 84 11.40 7.50 0.71
N PRO A 85 10.86 7.53 -0.51
CA PRO A 85 11.02 6.43 -1.44
C PRO A 85 12.49 6.08 -1.61
N ALA A 86 12.85 4.80 -1.50
CA ALA A 86 14.18 4.33 -1.83
C ALA A 86 14.44 4.57 -3.32
N CYS A 87 15.60 5.13 -3.65
CA CYS A 87 15.95 5.45 -5.02
C CYS A 87 17.44 5.18 -5.25
N SER A 88 17.77 4.42 -6.27
CA SER A 88 19.17 4.11 -6.64
C SER A 88 19.94 5.34 -7.11
N ASN A 89 19.22 6.37 -7.58
CA ASN A 89 19.80 7.65 -8.00
C ASN A 89 19.88 8.68 -6.85
N GLU A 90 19.52 8.31 -5.62
CA GLU A 90 19.52 9.24 -4.50
C GLU A 90 20.93 9.80 -4.24
N TRP A 91 21.04 11.14 -4.22
CA TRP A 91 22.28 11.91 -4.06
C TRP A 91 23.35 11.70 -5.15
N VAL A 92 23.01 11.05 -6.27
CA VAL A 92 23.92 10.95 -7.41
C VAL A 92 24.07 12.33 -8.05
N HIS A 93 25.32 12.82 -8.11
CA HIS A 93 25.61 14.15 -8.65
C HIS A 93 25.19 14.25 -10.12
N GLY A 94 24.53 15.34 -10.50
CA GLY A 94 24.03 15.57 -11.87
C GLY A 94 22.76 14.79 -12.23
N VAL A 95 22.27 13.91 -11.35
CA VAL A 95 21.06 13.11 -11.57
C VAL A 95 19.99 13.44 -10.52
N CYS A 96 20.37 13.44 -9.24
CA CYS A 96 19.46 13.73 -8.15
C CYS A 96 19.50 15.21 -7.80
N GLU A 97 18.36 15.90 -7.89
CA GLU A 97 18.26 17.31 -7.62
C GLU A 97 17.70 17.65 -6.23
N LYS A 98 17.73 16.69 -5.28
CA LYS A 98 17.38 16.96 -3.88
C LYS A 98 18.30 18.01 -3.28
N PRO A 99 17.80 18.91 -2.43
CA PRO A 99 16.40 19.04 -1.97
C PRO A 99 15.52 19.91 -2.87
N ARG A 100 16.05 20.41 -4.01
CA ARG A 100 15.37 21.37 -4.89
C ARG A 100 14.12 20.76 -5.55
N VAL A 101 14.22 19.50 -5.99
CA VAL A 101 13.14 18.76 -6.63
C VAL A 101 12.67 17.65 -5.69
N LYS A 102 11.34 17.55 -5.50
CA LYS A 102 10.74 16.45 -4.71
C LYS A 102 10.84 15.13 -5.47
N CYS A 103 10.91 14.02 -4.76
CA CYS A 103 10.96 12.71 -5.39
C CYS A 103 9.73 12.42 -6.27
N SER A 104 8.53 12.91 -5.89
CA SER A 104 7.31 12.78 -6.70
C SER A 104 7.44 13.40 -8.10
N ASP A 105 8.20 14.48 -8.22
CA ASP A 105 8.29 15.31 -9.43
C ASP A 105 9.61 15.07 -10.19
N CYS A 106 10.43 14.13 -9.70
CA CYS A 106 11.75 13.86 -10.26
C CYS A 106 11.65 13.00 -11.53
N PRO A 107 12.19 13.44 -12.68
CA PRO A 107 12.19 12.65 -13.91
C PRO A 107 13.20 11.48 -13.88
N ASN A 108 14.14 11.50 -12.94
CA ASN A 108 15.22 10.53 -12.81
C ASN A 108 14.97 9.50 -11.70
N GLN A 109 13.70 9.20 -11.40
CA GLN A 109 13.35 8.17 -10.42
C GLN A 109 13.90 6.81 -10.86
N ASN A 110 14.54 6.09 -9.93
CA ASN A 110 15.00 4.72 -10.12
C ASN A 110 14.76 3.97 -8.83
N PHE A 111 13.52 3.49 -8.65
CA PHE A 111 13.10 2.83 -7.43
C PHE A 111 13.46 1.35 -7.47
N PRO A 112 14.28 0.85 -6.51
CA PRO A 112 14.50 -0.58 -6.37
C PRO A 112 13.21 -1.27 -5.89
N PRO A 113 12.97 -2.51 -6.35
CA PRO A 113 11.81 -3.29 -5.91
C PRO A 113 11.93 -3.70 -4.44
N LEU A 114 10.78 -3.91 -3.80
CA LEU A 114 10.69 -4.56 -2.50
C LEU A 114 10.83 -6.08 -2.70
N ASP A 115 12.04 -6.57 -2.73
CA ASP A 115 12.42 -7.95 -2.95
C ASP A 115 13.02 -8.62 -1.71
N HIS A 116 13.44 -9.87 -1.83
CA HIS A 116 14.11 -10.63 -0.78
C HIS A 116 15.36 -9.90 -0.24
N SER A 117 16.14 -9.24 -1.10
CA SER A 117 17.35 -8.51 -0.71
C SER A 117 17.04 -7.29 0.15
N ALA A 118 15.98 -6.56 -0.19
CA ALA A 118 15.51 -5.40 0.60
C ALA A 118 15.03 -5.83 1.98
N ILE A 119 14.22 -6.90 2.07
CA ILE A 119 13.75 -7.45 3.35
C ILE A 119 14.91 -8.04 4.16
N HIS A 120 15.79 -8.81 3.55
CA HIS A 120 16.96 -9.33 4.24
C HIS A 120 17.80 -8.20 4.86
N SER A 121 18.07 -7.14 4.10
CA SER A 121 18.81 -5.97 4.59
C SER A 121 18.12 -5.25 5.75
N HIS A 122 16.78 -5.24 5.76
CA HIS A 122 15.99 -4.73 6.87
C HIS A 122 16.10 -5.62 8.12
N LEU A 123 15.91 -6.92 7.97
CA LEU A 123 15.95 -7.87 9.09
C LEU A 123 17.31 -7.96 9.77
N ILE A 124 18.41 -7.78 9.04
CA ILE A 124 19.77 -7.72 9.62
C ILE A 124 20.18 -6.32 10.08
N GLY A 125 19.28 -5.34 10.05
CA GLY A 125 19.50 -3.99 10.57
C GLY A 125 20.35 -3.06 9.69
N ARG A 126 20.66 -3.43 8.43
CA ARG A 126 21.40 -2.54 7.51
C ARG A 126 20.61 -1.31 7.14
N HIS A 127 19.31 -1.47 6.93
CA HIS A 127 18.38 -0.40 6.59
C HIS A 127 17.07 -0.59 7.34
N THR A 128 16.46 0.51 7.78
CA THR A 128 15.06 0.49 8.20
C THR A 128 14.22 0.91 7.00
N ILE A 129 13.35 0.01 6.59
CA ILE A 129 12.40 0.24 5.50
C ILE A 129 10.96 0.08 6.02
N GLY A 130 10.02 0.63 5.30
CA GLY A 130 8.60 0.40 5.48
C GLY A 130 7.99 -0.23 4.23
N THR A 131 6.68 -0.27 4.19
CA THR A 131 5.91 -0.69 3.02
C THR A 131 4.86 0.36 2.67
N TYR A 132 4.44 0.40 1.42
CA TYR A 132 3.24 1.09 1.00
C TYR A 132 2.10 0.09 0.96
N ALA A 133 1.04 0.33 1.74
CA ALA A 133 -0.11 -0.57 1.81
C ALA A 133 -0.93 -0.60 0.52
N ILE A 134 -0.96 0.52 -0.22
CA ILE A 134 -1.73 0.67 -1.45
C ILE A 134 -0.88 0.21 -2.64
N ARG A 135 -1.43 -0.72 -3.41
CA ARG A 135 -0.85 -1.23 -4.66
C ARG A 135 -1.06 -0.23 -5.81
N GLU A 136 -0.51 -0.56 -6.98
CA GLU A 136 -0.65 0.22 -8.22
C GLU A 136 -2.08 0.22 -8.78
N ASP A 137 -2.90 -0.76 -8.41
CA ASP A 137 -4.30 -0.91 -8.78
C ASP A 137 -5.29 -0.35 -7.74
N ASP A 138 -4.78 0.47 -6.81
CA ASP A 138 -5.51 1.07 -5.69
C ASP A 138 -6.11 0.05 -4.69
N SER A 139 -5.72 -1.23 -4.76
CA SER A 139 -6.06 -2.25 -3.78
C SER A 139 -5.07 -2.28 -2.60
N CYS A 140 -5.45 -2.92 -1.49
CA CYS A 140 -4.55 -3.21 -0.37
C CYS A 140 -4.75 -4.65 0.10
N ILE A 141 -3.69 -5.24 0.69
CA ILE A 141 -3.73 -6.61 1.24
C ILE A 141 -3.80 -6.64 2.76
N PHE A 142 -3.61 -5.51 3.41
CA PHE A 142 -3.75 -5.39 4.86
C PHE A 142 -4.24 -4.01 5.25
N LEU A 143 -4.89 -3.93 6.41
CA LEU A 143 -5.22 -2.71 7.10
C LEU A 143 -4.45 -2.68 8.42
N ALA A 144 -3.84 -1.55 8.74
CA ALA A 144 -3.23 -1.31 10.04
C ALA A 144 -4.04 -0.24 10.78
N ALA A 145 -4.42 -0.53 12.01
CA ALA A 145 -5.02 0.44 12.94
C ALA A 145 -4.10 0.61 14.13
N ASP A 146 -3.88 1.86 14.53
CA ASP A 146 -3.06 2.22 15.69
C ASP A 146 -3.95 2.79 16.80
N PHE A 147 -3.92 2.16 17.97
CA PHE A 147 -4.70 2.53 19.13
C PHE A 147 -3.73 2.97 20.25
N ASP A 148 -3.49 4.27 20.36
CA ASP A 148 -2.44 4.84 21.22
C ASP A 148 -2.98 5.66 22.42
N GLY A 149 -4.29 5.79 22.58
CA GLY A 149 -4.92 6.51 23.68
C GLY A 149 -5.03 5.68 24.97
N ASP A 150 -5.30 6.32 26.12
CA ASP A 150 -5.51 5.65 27.42
C ASP A 150 -6.69 4.64 27.40
N GLY A 151 -7.64 4.81 26.46
CA GLY A 151 -8.81 3.96 26.25
C GLY A 151 -8.65 2.90 25.17
N TRP A 152 -7.45 2.62 24.65
CA TRP A 152 -7.22 1.77 23.50
C TRP A 152 -7.85 0.37 23.57
N MET A 153 -7.95 -0.21 24.78
CA MET A 153 -8.57 -1.52 24.96
C MET A 153 -10.07 -1.49 24.63
N GLN A 154 -10.79 -0.44 25.09
CA GLN A 154 -12.20 -0.25 24.78
C GLN A 154 -12.43 0.06 23.31
N ASP A 155 -11.50 0.79 22.67
CA ASP A 155 -11.58 1.15 21.25
C ASP A 155 -11.42 -0.07 20.34
N ILE A 156 -10.68 -1.11 20.77
CA ILE A 156 -10.55 -2.38 20.05
C ILE A 156 -11.81 -3.24 20.14
N GLU A 157 -12.53 -3.16 21.25
CA GLU A 157 -13.73 -3.97 21.52
C GLU A 157 -15.01 -3.36 20.89
N ALA A 158 -14.96 -2.12 20.40
CA ALA A 158 -16.10 -1.39 19.84
C ALA A 158 -16.28 -1.67 18.34
#